data_99c72d6bfb3008ac8cef9caec3db8ecd
#
_entry.id   99c72d6bfb3008ac8cef9caec3db8ecd
#
_cell.length_a   1.000
_cell.length_b   1.000
_cell.length_c   1.000
_cell.angle_alpha   90.00
_cell.angle_beta   90.00
_cell.angle_gamma   90.00
#
_symmetry.space_group_name_H-M   'P 1'
#
loop_
_entity.id
_entity.type
_entity.pdbx_description
1 polymer ?
#
loop_
_entity_poly.entity_id
_entity_poly.type
_entity_poly.pdbx_seq_one_letter_code
_entity_poly.pdbx_strand_id
1 'polypeptide(L)'
;MAKKISIVVSVYNEELGLTQFYDHTSPILKDACANAGWDYELIFVNDGSRDASLDLLKGFAAADDHVIVVNFAANRGHEAAMIAGIDIATGDGIVCMDADLQHPPEAIPDIIAKFDEGYDVISMVRTEREDAGIFKKVTSAAFYKVMNQMSKANFENNSSDFFGISRRVALVLKKDYRERVRFLRGYVQNVGFKKTTLEFKASARVAGESNYNLKALVKLSLNAICNFSDAPLKMGIYAGMVSLAFSFILIIYSIVQFFLGNAPDGYSTLVVLISFMFGVLFIILGFISEYLAIIFAEVKNRPIYIVDSIITKNGEERNE
;
A
#
# COMPACT_ATOMS: atom_id res chain seq x y z
N MET A 1 22.68 -22.05 12.74
CA MET A 1 22.33 -20.76 13.41
C MET A 1 20.85 -20.83 13.74
N ALA A 2 20.41 -20.28 14.85
CA ALA A 2 18.98 -20.12 15.15
C ALA A 2 18.34 -19.27 14.06
N LYS A 3 17.07 -19.57 13.68
CA LYS A 3 16.30 -18.70 12.80
C LYS A 3 16.05 -17.36 13.51
N LYS A 4 15.90 -16.29 12.73
CA LYS A 4 15.63 -14.94 13.26
C LYS A 4 14.40 -14.34 12.64
N ILE A 5 13.59 -13.62 13.43
CA ILE A 5 12.47 -12.82 12.96
C ILE A 5 12.76 -11.34 13.10
N SER A 6 12.42 -10.56 12.08
CA SER A 6 12.49 -9.10 12.12
C SER A 6 11.06 -8.54 12.20
N ILE A 7 10.79 -7.74 13.22
CA ILE A 7 9.53 -7.00 13.32
C ILE A 7 9.79 -5.57 12.84
N VAL A 8 9.15 -5.18 11.77
CA VAL A 8 9.24 -3.85 11.16
C VAL A 8 8.04 -3.02 11.57
N VAL A 9 8.28 -1.89 12.21
CA VAL A 9 7.26 -0.99 12.73
C VAL A 9 7.46 0.40 12.15
N SER A 10 6.46 0.91 11.40
CA SER A 10 6.49 2.28 10.92
C SER A 10 5.98 3.24 11.99
N VAL A 11 6.69 4.37 12.16
CA VAL A 11 6.39 5.38 13.18
C VAL A 11 6.33 6.76 12.54
N TYR A 12 5.23 7.49 12.73
CA TYR A 12 5.10 8.89 12.36
C TYR A 12 4.18 9.65 13.30
N ASN A 13 4.74 10.48 14.17
CA ASN A 13 4.04 11.25 15.19
C ASN A 13 3.17 10.37 16.11
N GLU A 14 3.79 9.37 16.74
CA GLU A 14 3.14 8.37 17.62
C GLU A 14 3.59 8.50 19.07
N GLU A 15 4.07 9.67 19.51
CA GLU A 15 4.62 9.88 20.88
C GLU A 15 3.68 9.40 21.99
N LEU A 16 2.35 9.48 21.80
CA LEU A 16 1.36 9.13 22.81
C LEU A 16 1.18 7.62 22.99
N GLY A 17 1.39 6.82 21.94
CA GLY A 17 1.15 5.38 21.94
C GLY A 17 2.42 4.52 21.96
N LEU A 18 3.56 5.10 21.57
CA LEU A 18 4.79 4.37 21.27
C LEU A 18 5.36 3.61 22.45
N THR A 19 5.36 4.21 23.65
CA THR A 19 5.82 3.54 24.87
C THR A 19 4.93 2.35 25.22
N GLN A 20 3.61 2.53 25.14
CA GLN A 20 2.67 1.44 25.38
C GLN A 20 2.82 0.32 24.36
N PHE A 21 3.05 0.65 23.09
CA PHE A 21 3.34 -0.33 22.05
C PHE A 21 4.59 -1.14 22.37
N TYR A 22 5.68 -0.48 22.73
CA TYR A 22 6.95 -1.14 23.06
C TYR A 22 6.82 -2.06 24.28
N ASP A 23 6.27 -1.54 25.38
CA ASP A 23 6.11 -2.29 26.63
C ASP A 23 5.19 -3.50 26.48
N HIS A 24 4.21 -3.43 25.57
CA HIS A 24 3.30 -4.54 25.28
C HIS A 24 3.92 -5.55 24.30
N THR A 25 4.58 -5.08 23.26
CA THR A 25 5.09 -5.94 22.16
C THR A 25 6.38 -6.67 22.53
N SER A 26 7.33 -6.00 23.23
CA SER A 26 8.66 -6.56 23.50
C SER A 26 8.62 -7.85 24.33
N PRO A 27 7.84 -7.96 25.42
CA PRO A 27 7.73 -9.22 26.18
C PRO A 27 7.13 -10.35 25.35
N ILE A 28 6.05 -10.08 24.60
CA ILE A 28 5.38 -11.08 23.76
C ILE A 28 6.33 -11.62 22.70
N LEU A 29 7.08 -10.72 22.05
CA LEU A 29 8.06 -11.09 21.04
C LEU A 29 9.17 -11.96 21.61
N LYS A 30 9.71 -11.57 22.76
CA LYS A 30 10.75 -12.31 23.48
C LYS A 30 10.28 -13.73 23.86
N ASP A 31 9.09 -13.86 24.42
CA ASP A 31 8.52 -15.14 24.82
C ASP A 31 8.19 -16.03 23.61
N ALA A 32 7.60 -15.45 22.56
CA ALA A 32 7.29 -16.17 21.32
C ALA A 32 8.55 -16.74 20.67
N CYS A 33 9.62 -15.93 20.58
CA CYS A 33 10.88 -16.35 19.99
C CYS A 33 11.61 -17.39 20.86
N ALA A 34 11.63 -17.21 22.17
CA ALA A 34 12.21 -18.20 23.08
C ALA A 34 11.52 -19.57 22.97
N ASN A 35 10.18 -19.59 22.90
CA ASN A 35 9.40 -20.82 22.77
C ASN A 35 9.60 -21.51 21.40
N ALA A 36 9.80 -20.76 20.35
CA ALA A 36 10.03 -21.28 18.99
C ALA A 36 11.50 -21.61 18.68
N GLY A 37 12.45 -21.22 19.54
CA GLY A 37 13.88 -21.34 19.27
C GLY A 37 14.39 -20.37 18.21
N TRP A 38 13.70 -19.25 18.02
CA TRP A 38 14.08 -18.15 17.13
C TRP A 38 14.78 -17.03 17.90
N ASP A 39 15.63 -16.27 17.22
CA ASP A 39 16.12 -14.97 17.65
C ASP A 39 15.24 -13.87 17.07
N TYR A 40 15.36 -12.60 17.52
CA TYR A 40 14.55 -11.51 16.98
C TYR A 40 15.30 -10.19 16.88
N GLU A 41 14.77 -9.30 16.07
CA GLU A 41 15.10 -7.87 16.05
C GLU A 41 13.81 -7.06 15.86
N LEU A 42 13.75 -5.90 16.51
CA LEU A 42 12.64 -4.95 16.44
C LEU A 42 13.12 -3.67 15.77
N ILE A 43 12.67 -3.46 14.53
CA ILE A 43 13.11 -2.37 13.67
C ILE A 43 12.02 -1.31 13.63
N PHE A 44 12.27 -0.19 14.29
CA PHE A 44 11.42 0.99 14.17
C PHE A 44 11.91 1.89 13.06
N VAL A 45 11.02 2.27 12.15
CA VAL A 45 11.34 3.22 11.09
C VAL A 45 10.61 4.53 11.36
N ASN A 46 11.35 5.54 11.80
CA ASN A 46 10.84 6.89 12.02
C ASN A 46 10.74 7.63 10.69
N ASP A 47 9.53 7.86 10.21
CA ASP A 47 9.24 8.54 8.95
C ASP A 47 9.27 10.07 9.10
N GLY A 48 10.34 10.60 9.69
CA GLY A 48 10.54 12.03 9.87
C GLY A 48 9.51 12.68 10.80
N SER A 49 9.24 12.06 11.96
CA SER A 49 8.36 12.61 13.01
C SER A 49 8.81 13.99 13.47
N ARG A 50 7.84 14.80 13.91
CA ARG A 50 8.07 16.17 14.40
C ARG A 50 7.77 16.34 15.89
N ASP A 51 7.30 15.27 16.53
CA ASP A 51 7.01 15.14 17.95
C ASP A 51 8.15 14.41 18.69
N ALA A 52 7.93 13.99 19.92
CA ALA A 52 8.92 13.28 20.73
C ALA A 52 9.16 11.81 20.33
N SER A 53 8.53 11.31 19.24
CA SER A 53 8.66 9.89 18.83
C SER A 53 10.11 9.46 18.64
N LEU A 54 10.95 10.28 17.98
CA LEU A 54 12.36 9.92 17.76
C LEU A 54 13.13 9.80 19.06
N ASP A 55 12.90 10.68 20.03
CA ASP A 55 13.60 10.65 21.32
C ASP A 55 13.21 9.40 22.14
N LEU A 56 11.94 9.00 22.10
CA LEU A 56 11.48 7.75 22.71
C LEU A 56 12.15 6.54 22.05
N LEU A 57 12.22 6.49 20.73
CA LEU A 57 12.88 5.41 19.99
C LEU A 57 14.37 5.31 20.32
N LYS A 58 15.08 6.44 20.44
CA LYS A 58 16.46 6.48 20.90
C LYS A 58 16.61 5.86 22.30
N GLY A 59 15.64 6.16 23.19
CA GLY A 59 15.59 5.56 24.51
C GLY A 59 15.46 4.03 24.47
N PHE A 60 14.58 3.50 23.60
CA PHE A 60 14.42 2.05 23.45
C PHE A 60 15.68 1.38 22.90
N ALA A 61 16.29 1.96 21.86
CA ALA A 61 17.54 1.44 21.29
C ALA A 61 18.69 1.44 22.30
N ALA A 62 18.77 2.44 23.15
CA ALA A 62 19.79 2.49 24.21
C ALA A 62 19.59 1.41 25.32
N ALA A 63 18.33 1.00 25.55
CA ALA A 63 17.95 0.05 26.59
C ALA A 63 17.99 -1.41 26.12
N ASP A 64 17.73 -1.69 24.81
CA ASP A 64 17.55 -3.04 24.26
C ASP A 64 18.43 -3.27 23.03
N ASP A 65 19.29 -4.29 23.07
CA ASP A 65 20.19 -4.68 21.97
C ASP A 65 19.46 -5.19 20.72
N HIS A 66 18.19 -5.59 20.84
CA HIS A 66 17.38 -6.08 19.74
C HIS A 66 16.68 -4.94 18.98
N VAL A 67 16.71 -3.72 19.51
CA VAL A 67 16.06 -2.56 18.90
C VAL A 67 16.97 -1.85 17.92
N ILE A 68 16.48 -1.64 16.71
CA ILE A 68 17.12 -0.86 15.65
C ILE A 68 16.18 0.26 15.25
N VAL A 69 16.67 1.49 15.19
CA VAL A 69 15.90 2.64 14.76
C VAL A 69 16.47 3.20 13.47
N VAL A 70 15.63 3.23 12.44
CA VAL A 70 15.95 3.85 11.14
C VAL A 70 15.29 5.20 11.11
N ASN A 71 16.06 6.27 11.07
CA ASN A 71 15.54 7.64 11.06
C ASN A 71 15.60 8.22 9.64
N PHE A 72 14.48 8.71 9.12
CA PHE A 72 14.42 9.37 7.83
C PHE A 72 14.73 10.86 7.94
N ALA A 73 15.44 11.39 6.93
CA ALA A 73 15.70 12.83 6.81
C ALA A 73 14.40 13.67 6.62
N ALA A 74 13.32 13.06 6.12
CA ALA A 74 12.02 13.71 5.94
C ALA A 74 10.93 12.65 5.75
N ASN A 75 9.67 13.02 6.02
CA ASN A 75 8.52 12.15 5.79
C ASN A 75 8.42 11.70 4.31
N ARG A 76 8.31 10.38 4.11
CA ARG A 76 8.20 9.70 2.80
C ARG A 76 6.95 8.83 2.69
N GLY A 77 6.21 8.72 3.78
CA GLY A 77 4.97 7.96 3.88
C GLY A 77 5.17 6.54 4.40
N HIS A 78 4.11 6.01 4.98
CA HIS A 78 4.05 4.71 5.67
C HIS A 78 4.67 3.56 4.85
N GLU A 79 4.31 3.41 3.56
CA GLU A 79 4.85 2.33 2.72
C GLU A 79 6.37 2.46 2.48
N ALA A 80 6.90 3.70 2.43
CA ALA A 80 8.36 3.90 2.33
C ALA A 80 9.07 3.46 3.62
N ALA A 81 8.45 3.70 4.78
CA ALA A 81 8.97 3.26 6.07
C ALA A 81 8.99 1.73 6.16
N MET A 82 7.90 1.07 5.75
CA MET A 82 7.84 -0.41 5.71
C MET A 82 8.93 -0.99 4.78
N ILE A 83 9.10 -0.43 3.58
CA ILE A 83 10.13 -0.87 2.62
C ILE A 83 11.53 -0.70 3.21
N ALA A 84 11.82 0.43 3.87
CA ALA A 84 13.12 0.65 4.50
C ALA A 84 13.41 -0.36 5.62
N GLY A 85 12.39 -0.68 6.43
CA GLY A 85 12.50 -1.73 7.44
C GLY A 85 12.77 -3.10 6.82
N ILE A 86 12.06 -3.48 5.75
CA ILE A 86 12.32 -4.73 5.01
C ILE A 86 13.72 -4.75 4.39
N ASP A 87 14.21 -3.62 3.90
CA ASP A 87 15.55 -3.52 3.30
C ASP A 87 16.68 -3.75 4.32
N ILE A 88 16.49 -3.34 5.56
CA ILE A 88 17.46 -3.44 6.66
C ILE A 88 17.31 -4.76 7.42
N ALA A 89 16.11 -5.33 7.45
CA ALA A 89 15.82 -6.58 8.14
C ALA A 89 16.80 -7.70 7.79
N THR A 90 17.29 -8.41 8.82
CA THR A 90 18.24 -9.52 8.68
C THR A 90 17.62 -10.88 8.96
N GLY A 91 16.38 -10.94 9.45
CA GLY A 91 15.68 -12.15 9.84
C GLY A 91 15.32 -13.07 8.66
N ASP A 92 15.10 -14.35 8.99
CA ASP A 92 14.57 -15.37 8.07
C ASP A 92 13.07 -15.16 7.78
N GLY A 93 12.35 -14.61 8.76
CA GLY A 93 10.99 -14.10 8.64
C GLY A 93 10.95 -12.61 8.96
N ILE A 94 10.12 -11.84 8.26
CA ILE A 94 9.94 -10.40 8.46
C ILE A 94 8.45 -10.15 8.62
N VAL A 95 8.07 -9.46 9.68
CA VAL A 95 6.69 -9.07 9.97
C VAL A 95 6.60 -7.56 9.95
N CYS A 96 5.68 -7.02 9.16
CA CYS A 96 5.37 -5.60 9.13
C CYS A 96 4.10 -5.32 9.93
N MET A 97 4.12 -4.29 10.79
CA MET A 97 2.98 -3.88 11.60
C MET A 97 3.02 -2.39 11.94
N ASP A 98 1.88 -1.85 12.36
CA ASP A 98 1.76 -0.46 12.81
C ASP A 98 2.01 -0.31 14.31
N ALA A 99 2.43 0.89 14.73
CA ALA A 99 2.71 1.21 16.13
C ALA A 99 1.46 1.53 16.97
N ASP A 100 0.25 1.49 16.40
CA ASP A 100 -1.00 1.93 17.04
C ASP A 100 -1.77 0.84 17.81
N LEU A 101 -1.17 -0.36 17.96
CA LEU A 101 -1.75 -1.57 18.58
C LEU A 101 -3.05 -2.07 17.93
N GLN A 102 -3.42 -1.57 16.74
CA GLN A 102 -4.50 -2.19 15.95
C GLN A 102 -4.07 -3.55 15.37
N HIS A 103 -2.78 -3.76 15.20
CA HIS A 103 -2.16 -5.03 14.83
C HIS A 103 -1.70 -5.72 16.11
N PRO A 104 -2.40 -6.81 16.55
CA PRO A 104 -2.11 -7.44 17.83
C PRO A 104 -0.77 -8.18 17.80
N PRO A 105 0.18 -7.85 18.70
CA PRO A 105 1.44 -8.60 18.83
C PRO A 105 1.23 -10.08 19.20
N GLU A 106 0.10 -10.42 19.79
CA GLU A 106 -0.32 -11.79 20.14
C GLU A 106 -0.43 -12.72 18.93
N ALA A 107 -0.51 -12.17 17.71
CA ALA A 107 -0.50 -12.97 16.48
C ALA A 107 0.92 -13.40 16.05
N ILE A 108 1.98 -12.85 16.65
CA ILE A 108 3.37 -13.16 16.26
C ILE A 108 3.70 -14.66 16.43
N PRO A 109 3.31 -15.36 17.50
CA PRO A 109 3.54 -16.80 17.63
C PRO A 109 2.94 -17.61 16.49
N ASP A 110 1.72 -17.28 16.04
CA ASP A 110 1.05 -17.94 14.95
C ASP A 110 1.75 -17.68 13.61
N ILE A 111 2.26 -16.46 13.41
CA ILE A 111 3.04 -16.09 12.22
C ILE A 111 4.34 -16.90 12.18
N ILE A 112 5.06 -17.02 13.31
CA ILE A 112 6.28 -17.84 13.41
C ILE A 112 5.98 -19.30 13.07
N ALA A 113 4.89 -19.87 13.60
CA ALA A 113 4.46 -21.23 13.29
C ALA A 113 4.21 -21.43 11.78
N LYS A 114 3.62 -20.43 11.10
CA LYS A 114 3.42 -20.49 9.65
C LYS A 114 4.72 -20.42 8.87
N PHE A 115 5.72 -19.68 9.32
CA PHE A 115 7.05 -19.73 8.73
C PHE A 115 7.70 -21.11 8.90
N ASP A 116 7.52 -21.77 10.05
CA ASP A 116 8.03 -23.13 10.30
C ASP A 116 7.31 -24.19 9.44
N GLU A 117 6.02 -23.97 9.11
CA GLU A 117 5.28 -24.78 8.12
C GLU A 117 5.74 -24.53 6.66
N GLY A 118 6.66 -23.60 6.44
CA GLY A 118 7.25 -23.29 5.14
C GLY A 118 6.38 -22.40 4.26
N TYR A 119 5.54 -21.57 4.83
CA TYR A 119 4.88 -20.47 4.11
C TYR A 119 5.84 -19.30 3.95
N ASP A 120 5.74 -18.63 2.80
CA ASP A 120 6.58 -17.48 2.45
C ASP A 120 5.86 -16.14 2.63
N VAL A 121 4.54 -16.17 2.50
CA VAL A 121 3.68 -14.98 2.65
C VAL A 121 2.54 -15.34 3.60
N ILE A 122 2.39 -14.56 4.64
CA ILE A 122 1.35 -14.69 5.67
C ILE A 122 0.55 -13.39 5.64
N SER A 123 -0.62 -13.42 5.02
CA SER A 123 -1.53 -12.28 4.96
C SER A 123 -2.39 -12.24 6.21
N MET A 124 -2.35 -11.13 6.93
CA MET A 124 -3.21 -10.92 8.09
C MET A 124 -4.50 -10.24 7.65
N VAL A 125 -5.65 -10.90 7.88
CA VAL A 125 -6.98 -10.43 7.48
C VAL A 125 -7.76 -10.03 8.72
N ARG A 126 -8.31 -8.81 8.69
CA ARG A 126 -9.18 -8.34 9.78
C ARG A 126 -10.51 -9.07 9.73
N THR A 127 -10.85 -9.76 10.81
CA THR A 127 -12.23 -10.20 11.05
C THR A 127 -13.14 -8.97 11.13
N GLU A 128 -14.35 -9.06 10.59
CA GLU A 128 -15.25 -7.92 10.35
C GLU A 128 -15.36 -6.97 11.54
N ARG A 129 -15.23 -5.67 11.26
CA ARG A 129 -15.66 -4.62 12.20
C ARG A 129 -17.19 -4.66 12.28
N GLU A 130 -17.74 -5.00 13.41
CA GLU A 130 -19.17 -4.83 13.70
C GLU A 130 -19.62 -3.37 13.50
N ASP A 131 -18.73 -2.40 13.67
CA ASP A 131 -18.99 -0.95 13.60
C ASP A 131 -18.78 -0.30 12.22
N ALA A 132 -18.41 -1.04 11.17
CA ALA A 132 -18.23 -0.44 9.85
C ALA A 132 -19.60 -0.21 9.19
N GLY A 133 -20.01 1.04 9.05
CA GLY A 133 -21.27 1.41 8.36
C GLY A 133 -21.37 0.73 6.99
N ILE A 134 -22.59 0.36 6.59
CA ILE A 134 -22.93 -0.38 5.34
C ILE A 134 -22.26 0.26 4.12
N PHE A 135 -22.21 1.59 4.04
CA PHE A 135 -21.59 2.33 2.94
C PHE A 135 -20.09 2.01 2.81
N LYS A 136 -19.36 1.91 3.92
CA LYS A 136 -17.92 1.60 3.92
C LYS A 136 -17.64 0.14 3.55
N LYS A 137 -18.52 -0.79 3.94
CA LYS A 137 -18.46 -2.22 3.54
C LYS A 137 -18.67 -2.37 2.04
N VAL A 138 -19.70 -1.69 1.47
CA VAL A 138 -20.03 -1.76 0.04
C VAL A 138 -18.94 -1.13 -0.83
N THR A 139 -18.42 0.03 -0.46
CA THR A 139 -17.35 0.70 -1.22
C THR A 139 -16.05 -0.10 -1.19
N SER A 140 -15.67 -0.70 -0.07
CA SER A 140 -14.51 -1.56 0.05
C SER A 140 -14.67 -2.84 -0.81
N ALA A 141 -15.81 -3.52 -0.70
CA ALA A 141 -16.09 -4.71 -1.50
C ALA A 141 -16.10 -4.41 -3.01
N ALA A 142 -16.68 -3.29 -3.42
CA ALA A 142 -16.66 -2.83 -4.80
C ALA A 142 -15.23 -2.55 -5.29
N PHE A 143 -14.39 -1.91 -4.47
CA PHE A 143 -13.00 -1.65 -4.78
C PHE A 143 -12.22 -2.96 -5.03
N TYR A 144 -12.27 -3.92 -4.11
CA TYR A 144 -11.58 -5.21 -4.28
C TYR A 144 -12.12 -6.00 -5.47
N LYS A 145 -13.43 -5.95 -5.72
CA LYS A 145 -14.04 -6.60 -6.89
C LYS A 145 -13.51 -6.00 -8.20
N VAL A 146 -13.43 -4.68 -8.30
CA VAL A 146 -12.87 -3.97 -9.45
C VAL A 146 -11.38 -4.31 -9.61
N MET A 147 -10.60 -4.25 -8.52
CA MET A 147 -9.19 -4.60 -8.52
C MET A 147 -8.96 -6.03 -8.99
N ASN A 148 -9.72 -7.01 -8.49
CA ASN A 148 -9.57 -8.42 -8.88
C ASN A 148 -10.03 -8.70 -10.32
N GLN A 149 -10.99 -7.93 -10.85
CA GLN A 149 -11.41 -8.04 -12.26
C GLN A 149 -10.43 -7.36 -13.22
N MET A 150 -9.83 -6.26 -12.81
CA MET A 150 -8.96 -5.43 -13.65
C MET A 150 -7.49 -5.84 -13.56
N SER A 151 -7.04 -6.42 -12.46
CA SER A 151 -5.71 -6.99 -12.30
C SER A 151 -5.78 -8.52 -12.41
N LYS A 152 -4.73 -9.14 -12.94
CA LYS A 152 -4.58 -10.61 -12.91
C LYS A 152 -4.23 -11.15 -11.51
N ALA A 153 -4.15 -10.28 -10.51
CA ALA A 153 -3.83 -10.60 -9.14
C ALA A 153 -5.11 -10.89 -8.34
N ASN A 154 -5.10 -11.97 -7.56
CA ASN A 154 -6.16 -12.26 -6.60
C ASN A 154 -5.85 -11.56 -5.28
N PHE A 155 -6.34 -10.33 -5.11
CA PHE A 155 -6.24 -9.61 -3.84
C PHE A 155 -7.23 -10.17 -2.83
N GLU A 156 -6.74 -10.50 -1.65
CA GLU A 156 -7.59 -10.92 -0.54
C GLU A 156 -8.35 -9.71 0.03
N ASN A 157 -9.66 -9.88 0.16
CA ASN A 157 -10.51 -8.87 0.77
C ASN A 157 -10.10 -8.64 2.23
N ASN A 158 -10.17 -7.39 2.70
CA ASN A 158 -9.85 -6.99 4.07
C ASN A 158 -8.40 -7.26 4.51
N SER A 159 -7.46 -7.52 3.58
CA SER A 159 -6.05 -7.62 3.94
C SER A 159 -5.55 -6.31 4.54
N SER A 160 -4.71 -6.43 5.55
CA SER A 160 -4.14 -5.33 6.33
C SER A 160 -2.69 -5.09 5.88
N ASP A 161 -2.10 -3.98 6.32
CA ASP A 161 -0.65 -3.73 6.23
C ASP A 161 0.13 -4.52 7.29
N PHE A 162 -0.57 -5.36 8.07
CA PHE A 162 -0.01 -6.39 8.92
C PHE A 162 0.17 -7.67 8.11
N PHE A 163 1.41 -8.09 7.89
CA PHE A 163 1.74 -9.29 7.11
C PHE A 163 3.12 -9.82 7.50
N GLY A 164 3.33 -11.11 7.25
CA GLY A 164 4.63 -11.77 7.36
C GLY A 164 5.16 -12.17 5.98
N ILE A 165 6.47 -12.02 5.77
CA ILE A 165 7.17 -12.47 4.55
C ILE A 165 8.46 -13.19 4.90
N SER A 166 8.81 -14.22 4.15
CA SER A 166 10.10 -14.90 4.27
C SER A 166 11.25 -14.05 3.73
N ARG A 167 12.47 -14.36 4.15
CA ARG A 167 13.70 -13.72 3.66
C ARG A 167 13.77 -13.70 2.13
N ARG A 168 13.39 -14.79 1.47
CA ARG A 168 13.45 -14.87 0.00
C ARG A 168 12.45 -13.92 -0.68
N VAL A 169 11.27 -13.72 -0.09
CA VAL A 169 10.30 -12.73 -0.56
C VAL A 169 10.85 -11.33 -0.37
N ALA A 170 11.40 -11.03 0.80
CA ALA A 170 12.03 -9.74 1.09
C ALA A 170 13.14 -9.40 0.09
N LEU A 171 13.99 -10.37 -0.27
CA LEU A 171 15.03 -10.16 -1.27
C LEU A 171 14.48 -9.84 -2.67
N VAL A 172 13.37 -10.47 -3.07
CA VAL A 172 12.67 -10.16 -4.33
C VAL A 172 12.09 -8.74 -4.27
N LEU A 173 11.41 -8.37 -3.17
CA LEU A 173 10.88 -7.01 -3.00
C LEU A 173 11.99 -5.96 -3.04
N LYS A 174 13.11 -6.24 -2.37
CA LYS A 174 14.28 -5.35 -2.35
C LYS A 174 14.92 -5.17 -3.71
N LYS A 175 14.94 -6.19 -4.55
CA LYS A 175 15.60 -6.16 -5.86
C LYS A 175 14.68 -5.68 -6.98
N ASP A 176 13.44 -6.20 -7.02
CA ASP A 176 12.61 -6.17 -8.22
C ASP A 176 11.36 -5.27 -8.08
N TYR A 177 10.94 -4.92 -6.85
CA TYR A 177 9.73 -4.11 -6.59
C TYR A 177 10.12 -2.76 -5.98
N ARG A 178 10.64 -1.87 -6.83
CA ARG A 178 11.18 -0.55 -6.39
C ARG A 178 10.42 0.63 -6.98
N GLU A 179 9.16 0.42 -7.35
CA GLU A 179 8.30 1.45 -7.92
C GLU A 179 8.10 2.63 -6.96
N ARG A 180 8.01 3.86 -7.55
CA ARG A 180 7.81 5.11 -6.78
C ARG A 180 6.36 5.30 -6.36
N VAL A 181 5.42 4.86 -7.19
CA VAL A 181 4.00 4.78 -6.82
C VAL A 181 3.76 3.37 -6.30
N ARG A 182 3.66 3.25 -4.98
CA ARG A 182 3.73 1.97 -4.28
C ARG A 182 2.37 1.48 -3.85
N PHE A 183 2.24 0.16 -3.78
CA PHE A 183 1.17 -0.56 -3.12
C PHE A 183 1.75 -1.86 -2.55
N LEU A 184 2.50 -1.72 -1.44
CA LEU A 184 3.30 -2.81 -0.86
C LEU A 184 2.46 -4.05 -0.56
N ARG A 185 1.26 -3.88 -0.01
CA ARG A 185 0.30 -4.95 0.24
C ARG A 185 -0.04 -5.74 -1.03
N GLY A 186 -0.19 -5.05 -2.15
CA GLY A 186 -0.44 -5.67 -3.45
C GLY A 186 0.77 -6.46 -3.96
N TYR A 187 1.97 -5.94 -3.79
CA TYR A 187 3.20 -6.65 -4.18
C TYR A 187 3.35 -7.95 -3.40
N VAL A 188 3.22 -7.88 -2.06
CA VAL A 188 3.32 -9.05 -1.17
C VAL A 188 2.33 -10.16 -1.58
N GLN A 189 1.11 -9.80 -1.93
CA GLN A 189 0.10 -10.78 -2.35
C GLN A 189 0.34 -11.36 -3.74
N ASN A 190 1.07 -10.65 -4.61
CA ASN A 190 1.24 -10.98 -6.02
C ASN A 190 2.61 -11.61 -6.36
N VAL A 191 3.53 -11.70 -5.42
CA VAL A 191 4.88 -12.26 -5.66
C VAL A 191 4.88 -13.75 -6.05
N GLY A 192 3.77 -14.47 -5.93
CA GLY A 192 3.60 -15.84 -6.42
C GLY A 192 4.22 -16.94 -5.55
N PHE A 193 4.71 -16.64 -4.36
CA PHE A 193 5.23 -17.63 -3.41
C PHE A 193 4.10 -18.31 -2.61
N LYS A 194 4.45 -19.39 -1.87
CA LYS A 194 3.51 -20.14 -1.04
C LYS A 194 2.92 -19.23 0.03
N LYS A 195 1.61 -18.98 -0.05
CA LYS A 195 0.92 -18.04 0.85
C LYS A 195 -0.12 -18.71 1.73
N THR A 196 -0.38 -18.09 2.87
CA THR A 196 -1.49 -18.43 3.77
C THR A 196 -2.09 -17.17 4.35
N THR A 197 -3.26 -17.30 4.97
CA THR A 197 -3.99 -16.21 5.62
C THR A 197 -4.20 -16.56 7.08
N LEU A 198 -4.00 -15.59 7.96
CA LEU A 198 -4.39 -15.64 9.37
C LEU A 198 -5.40 -14.53 9.66
N GLU A 199 -6.41 -14.86 10.42
CA GLU A 199 -7.42 -13.88 10.85
C GLU A 199 -7.02 -13.26 12.19
N PHE A 200 -7.27 -11.94 12.32
CA PHE A 200 -7.10 -11.25 13.59
C PHE A 200 -8.23 -10.27 13.86
N LYS A 201 -8.50 -10.05 15.15
CA LYS A 201 -9.45 -9.04 15.60
C LYS A 201 -8.68 -7.75 15.87
N ALA A 202 -8.97 -6.69 15.10
CA ALA A 202 -8.34 -5.40 15.32
C ALA A 202 -8.82 -4.80 16.64
N SER A 203 -7.87 -4.40 17.50
CA SER A 203 -8.17 -3.66 18.72
C SER A 203 -8.61 -2.22 18.41
N ALA A 204 -9.27 -1.57 19.34
CA ALA A 204 -9.53 -0.14 19.23
C ALA A 204 -8.20 0.63 19.25
N ARG A 205 -8.10 1.69 18.45
CA ARG A 205 -6.91 2.57 18.44
C ARG A 205 -6.70 3.16 19.82
N VAL A 206 -5.48 3.10 20.33
CA VAL A 206 -5.13 3.63 21.66
C VAL A 206 -5.10 5.15 21.65
N ALA A 207 -4.68 5.79 20.54
CA ALA A 207 -4.63 7.24 20.36
C ALA A 207 -4.68 7.64 18.88
N GLY A 208 -5.11 8.89 18.60
CA GLY A 208 -5.10 9.50 17.27
C GLY A 208 -6.40 9.37 16.45
N GLU A 209 -6.64 10.34 15.58
CA GLU A 209 -7.78 10.34 14.63
C GLU A 209 -7.38 9.79 13.27
N SER A 210 -8.33 9.17 12.56
CA SER A 210 -8.12 8.67 11.20
C SER A 210 -8.01 9.84 10.21
N ASN A 211 -6.84 10.07 9.65
CA ASN A 211 -6.57 11.14 8.67
C ASN A 211 -7.08 10.85 7.23
N TYR A 212 -7.80 9.75 7.02
CA TYR A 212 -8.30 9.40 5.69
C TYR A 212 -9.60 10.11 5.34
N ASN A 213 -9.47 11.17 4.55
CA ASN A 213 -10.62 11.82 3.94
C ASN A 213 -10.99 11.10 2.60
N LEU A 214 -12.23 11.30 2.13
CA LEU A 214 -12.74 10.67 0.91
C LEU A 214 -11.84 10.90 -0.32
N LYS A 215 -11.24 12.09 -0.43
CA LYS A 215 -10.32 12.44 -1.53
C LYS A 215 -9.03 11.60 -1.49
N ALA A 216 -8.50 11.32 -0.30
CA ALA A 216 -7.33 10.47 -0.12
C ALA A 216 -7.64 9.00 -0.50
N LEU A 217 -8.83 8.49 -0.16
CA LEU A 217 -9.27 7.15 -0.54
C LEU A 217 -9.45 7.00 -2.05
N VAL A 218 -10.03 7.99 -2.72
CA VAL A 218 -10.17 8.00 -4.20
C VAL A 218 -8.79 8.02 -4.87
N LYS A 219 -7.88 8.87 -4.38
CA LYS A 219 -6.51 8.92 -4.91
C LYS A 219 -5.77 7.60 -4.73
N LEU A 220 -5.88 6.97 -3.55
CA LEU A 220 -5.28 5.66 -3.29
C LEU A 220 -5.84 4.59 -4.23
N SER A 221 -7.17 4.61 -4.45
CA SER A 221 -7.84 3.67 -5.35
C SER A 221 -7.39 3.84 -6.80
N LEU A 222 -7.29 5.07 -7.29
CA LEU A 222 -6.80 5.36 -8.65
C LEU A 222 -5.34 4.91 -8.81
N ASN A 223 -4.48 5.23 -7.86
CA ASN A 223 -3.09 4.79 -7.90
C ASN A 223 -2.98 3.26 -7.93
N ALA A 224 -3.74 2.55 -7.10
CA ALA A 224 -3.75 1.09 -7.09
C ALA A 224 -4.23 0.52 -8.45
N ILE A 225 -5.33 1.04 -9.01
CA ILE A 225 -5.85 0.62 -10.32
C ILE A 225 -4.81 0.86 -11.43
N CYS A 226 -4.20 2.03 -11.47
CA CYS A 226 -3.21 2.36 -12.51
C CYS A 226 -1.91 1.56 -12.38
N ASN A 227 -1.51 1.16 -11.16
CA ASN A 227 -0.31 0.32 -10.97
C ASN A 227 -0.51 -1.15 -11.36
N PHE A 228 -1.70 -1.70 -11.15
CA PHE A 228 -1.95 -3.13 -11.36
C PHE A 228 -2.76 -3.44 -12.60
N SER A 229 -3.20 -2.43 -13.37
CA SER A 229 -4.07 -2.64 -14.51
C SER A 229 -3.85 -1.61 -15.61
N ASP A 230 -3.88 -2.08 -16.85
CA ASP A 230 -3.96 -1.27 -18.08
C ASP A 230 -5.42 -1.01 -18.52
N ALA A 231 -6.39 -1.44 -17.70
CA ALA A 231 -7.81 -1.33 -18.05
C ALA A 231 -8.29 0.12 -18.25
N PRO A 232 -7.87 1.15 -17.47
CA PRO A 232 -8.25 2.53 -17.76
C PRO A 232 -7.80 3.01 -19.15
N LEU A 233 -6.61 2.60 -19.62
CA LEU A 233 -6.15 2.89 -20.98
C LEU A 233 -7.01 2.20 -22.04
N LYS A 234 -7.35 0.92 -21.82
CA LYS A 234 -8.23 0.16 -22.70
C LYS A 234 -9.65 0.74 -22.74
N MET A 235 -10.18 1.21 -21.61
CA MET A 235 -11.48 1.92 -21.59
C MET A 235 -11.46 3.17 -22.48
N GLY A 236 -10.36 3.90 -22.54
CA GLY A 236 -10.17 5.01 -23.47
C GLY A 236 -10.33 4.57 -24.94
N ILE A 237 -9.72 3.42 -25.30
CA ILE A 237 -9.84 2.86 -26.66
C ILE A 237 -11.28 2.47 -26.95
N TYR A 238 -11.97 1.77 -26.04
CA TYR A 238 -13.37 1.39 -26.22
C TYR A 238 -14.30 2.60 -26.32
N ALA A 239 -14.12 3.61 -25.47
CA ALA A 239 -14.87 4.85 -25.54
C ALA A 239 -14.64 5.58 -26.87
N GLY A 240 -13.40 5.60 -27.37
CA GLY A 240 -13.07 6.13 -28.69
C GLY A 240 -13.75 5.37 -29.82
N MET A 241 -13.76 4.04 -29.80
CA MET A 241 -14.47 3.22 -30.81
C MET A 241 -15.98 3.45 -30.80
N VAL A 242 -16.61 3.52 -29.62
CA VAL A 242 -18.02 3.81 -29.46
C VAL A 242 -18.35 5.21 -30.02
N SER A 243 -17.53 6.21 -29.67
CA SER A 243 -17.66 7.58 -30.18
C SER A 243 -17.52 7.65 -31.70
N LEU A 244 -16.55 6.90 -32.26
CA LEU A 244 -16.34 6.81 -33.72
C LEU A 244 -17.57 6.17 -34.41
N ALA A 245 -18.09 5.05 -33.91
CA ALA A 245 -19.27 4.40 -34.44
C ALA A 245 -20.51 5.31 -34.40
N PHE A 246 -20.71 6.02 -33.31
CA PHE A 246 -21.77 7.00 -33.15
C PHE A 246 -21.63 8.18 -34.14
N SER A 247 -20.41 8.71 -34.31
CA SER A 247 -20.12 9.75 -35.30
C SER A 247 -20.41 9.27 -36.72
N PHE A 248 -20.09 8.02 -37.06
CA PHE A 248 -20.37 7.45 -38.38
C PHE A 248 -21.86 7.36 -38.67
N ILE A 249 -22.67 6.95 -37.68
CA ILE A 249 -24.14 6.94 -37.78
C ILE A 249 -24.68 8.35 -38.04
N LEU A 250 -24.18 9.37 -37.34
CA LEU A 250 -24.60 10.75 -37.53
C LEU A 250 -24.19 11.31 -38.88
N ILE A 251 -23.02 10.94 -39.40
CA ILE A 251 -22.60 11.32 -40.78
C ILE A 251 -23.60 10.78 -41.81
N ILE A 252 -23.94 9.48 -41.73
CA ILE A 252 -24.90 8.86 -42.64
C ILE A 252 -26.27 9.55 -42.53
N TYR A 253 -26.75 9.77 -41.32
CA TYR A 253 -27.99 10.49 -41.05
C TYR A 253 -28.00 11.89 -41.70
N SER A 254 -26.93 12.66 -41.50
CA SER A 254 -26.78 14.00 -42.06
C SER A 254 -26.79 14.01 -43.59
N ILE A 255 -26.09 13.05 -44.21
CA ILE A 255 -26.07 12.90 -45.66
C ILE A 255 -27.49 12.57 -46.22
N VAL A 256 -28.21 11.64 -45.57
CA VAL A 256 -29.57 11.26 -45.98
C VAL A 256 -30.51 12.46 -45.85
N GLN A 257 -30.48 13.21 -44.77
CA GLN A 257 -31.34 14.41 -44.59
C GLN A 257 -31.01 15.52 -45.59
N PHE A 258 -29.74 15.66 -45.99
CA PHE A 258 -29.35 16.59 -47.03
C PHE A 258 -29.99 16.24 -48.37
N PHE A 259 -29.97 14.98 -48.81
CA PHE A 259 -30.60 14.54 -50.06
C PHE A 259 -32.12 14.58 -50.01
N LEU A 260 -32.76 14.50 -48.84
CA LEU A 260 -34.20 14.63 -48.64
C LEU A 260 -34.68 16.09 -48.63
N GLY A 261 -33.77 17.07 -48.72
CA GLY A 261 -34.10 18.50 -48.69
C GLY A 261 -34.47 19.02 -47.31
N ASN A 262 -34.35 18.20 -46.28
CA ASN A 262 -34.54 18.57 -44.88
C ASN A 262 -33.17 19.01 -44.31
N ALA A 263 -32.69 20.20 -44.67
CA ALA A 263 -31.50 20.74 -44.04
C ALA A 263 -31.77 20.89 -42.53
N PRO A 264 -31.12 20.14 -41.63
CA PRO A 264 -31.38 20.29 -40.20
C PRO A 264 -30.97 21.70 -39.78
N ASP A 265 -31.77 22.34 -38.92
CA ASP A 265 -31.39 23.52 -38.18
C ASP A 265 -30.28 23.11 -37.19
N GLY A 266 -29.10 22.79 -37.75
CA GLY A 266 -28.10 21.90 -37.12
C GLY A 266 -27.16 22.55 -36.11
N TYR A 267 -27.23 23.86 -35.82
CA TYR A 267 -26.27 24.54 -34.99
C TYR A 267 -26.23 23.97 -33.53
N SER A 268 -27.40 23.84 -32.93
CA SER A 268 -27.49 23.32 -31.54
C SER A 268 -27.01 21.88 -31.43
N THR A 269 -27.38 21.03 -32.41
CA THR A 269 -26.95 19.62 -32.46
C THR A 269 -25.46 19.50 -32.65
N LEU A 270 -24.85 20.34 -33.49
CA LEU A 270 -23.42 20.35 -33.75
C LEU A 270 -22.63 20.77 -32.50
N VAL A 271 -23.08 21.81 -31.81
CA VAL A 271 -22.43 22.28 -30.54
C VAL A 271 -22.48 21.21 -29.45
N VAL A 272 -23.65 20.57 -29.26
CA VAL A 272 -23.81 19.48 -28.28
C VAL A 272 -22.89 18.30 -28.61
N LEU A 273 -22.89 17.88 -29.89
CA LEU A 273 -22.04 16.76 -30.33
C LEU A 273 -20.55 17.04 -30.12
N ILE A 274 -20.08 18.20 -30.59
CA ILE A 274 -18.69 18.59 -30.44
C ILE A 274 -18.31 18.67 -28.92
N SER A 275 -19.15 19.30 -28.11
CA SER A 275 -18.91 19.41 -26.66
C SER A 275 -18.83 18.04 -25.99
N PHE A 276 -19.71 17.10 -26.37
CA PHE A 276 -19.69 15.73 -25.87
C PHE A 276 -18.39 14.99 -26.28
N MET A 277 -18.03 15.07 -27.57
CA MET A 277 -16.80 14.43 -28.07
C MET A 277 -15.55 14.98 -27.40
N PHE A 278 -15.44 16.30 -27.19
CA PHE A 278 -14.36 16.90 -26.46
C PHE A 278 -14.35 16.48 -24.98
N GLY A 279 -15.53 16.37 -24.36
CA GLY A 279 -15.65 15.84 -23.00
C GLY A 279 -15.04 14.43 -22.86
N VAL A 280 -15.41 13.51 -23.75
CA VAL A 280 -14.84 12.16 -23.80
C VAL A 280 -13.33 12.20 -24.05
N LEU A 281 -12.88 13.02 -25.01
CA LEU A 281 -11.46 13.18 -25.32
C LEU A 281 -10.65 13.65 -24.11
N PHE A 282 -11.13 14.65 -23.36
CA PHE A 282 -10.44 15.14 -22.17
C PHE A 282 -10.37 14.11 -21.05
N ILE A 283 -11.40 13.27 -20.90
CA ILE A 283 -11.36 12.14 -19.93
C ILE A 283 -10.25 11.15 -20.31
N ILE A 284 -10.16 10.78 -21.60
CA ILE A 284 -9.12 9.88 -22.13
C ILE A 284 -7.74 10.48 -21.92
N LEU A 285 -7.54 11.78 -22.24
CA LEU A 285 -6.28 12.49 -21.99
C LEU A 285 -5.94 12.55 -20.50
N GLY A 286 -6.93 12.66 -19.63
CA GLY A 286 -6.76 12.59 -18.18
C GLY A 286 -6.15 11.27 -17.75
N PHE A 287 -6.65 10.13 -18.22
CA PHE A 287 -6.06 8.82 -17.94
C PHE A 287 -4.64 8.69 -18.49
N ILE A 288 -4.41 9.12 -19.74
CA ILE A 288 -3.06 9.11 -20.33
C ILE A 288 -2.08 9.94 -19.48
N SER A 289 -2.52 11.10 -19.01
CA SER A 289 -1.70 11.98 -18.16
C SER A 289 -1.34 11.32 -16.83
N GLU A 290 -2.23 10.53 -16.21
CA GLU A 290 -1.95 9.79 -14.98
C GLU A 290 -0.88 8.72 -15.20
N TYR A 291 -0.98 7.92 -16.28
CA TYR A 291 0.06 6.95 -16.63
C TYR A 291 1.40 7.63 -16.95
N LEU A 292 1.37 8.76 -17.65
CA LEU A 292 2.56 9.53 -17.95
C LEU A 292 3.24 10.06 -16.67
N ALA A 293 2.43 10.46 -15.66
CA ALA A 293 2.94 10.90 -14.37
C ALA A 293 3.64 9.75 -13.61
N ILE A 294 3.09 8.53 -13.67
CA ILE A 294 3.72 7.33 -13.09
C ILE A 294 5.06 7.05 -13.81
N ILE A 295 5.07 7.00 -15.14
CA ILE A 295 6.28 6.77 -15.93
C ILE A 295 7.33 7.86 -15.64
N PHE A 296 6.92 9.12 -15.55
CA PHE A 296 7.81 10.23 -15.23
C PHE A 296 8.44 10.09 -13.83
N ALA A 297 7.65 9.61 -12.85
CA ALA A 297 8.16 9.34 -11.51
C ALA A 297 9.23 8.23 -11.53
N GLU A 298 9.02 7.17 -12.31
CA GLU A 298 9.97 6.06 -12.46
C GLU A 298 11.26 6.50 -13.20
N VAL A 299 11.11 7.23 -14.30
CA VAL A 299 12.27 7.73 -15.09
C VAL A 299 13.14 8.68 -14.26
N LYS A 300 12.56 9.50 -13.38
CA LYS A 300 13.34 10.35 -12.46
C LYS A 300 14.24 9.56 -11.52
N ASN A 301 13.95 8.32 -11.27
CA ASN A 301 14.72 7.39 -10.42
C ASN A 301 15.15 7.98 -9.06
N ARG A 302 14.33 8.82 -8.43
CA ARG A 302 14.63 9.38 -7.11
C ARG A 302 14.54 8.28 -6.04
N PRO A 303 15.34 8.32 -4.96
CA PRO A 303 15.26 7.31 -3.92
C PRO A 303 13.89 7.30 -3.26
N ILE A 304 13.42 6.11 -2.90
CA ILE A 304 12.12 5.89 -2.22
C ILE A 304 12.12 6.60 -0.86
N TYR A 305 13.22 6.49 -0.14
CA TYR A 305 13.47 7.11 1.17
C TYR A 305 14.93 7.57 1.25
N ILE A 306 15.24 8.41 2.21
CA ILE A 306 16.60 8.84 2.55
C ILE A 306 16.76 8.64 4.05
N VAL A 307 17.66 7.74 4.42
CA VAL A 307 18.01 7.49 5.82
C VAL A 307 18.97 8.59 6.28
N ASP A 308 18.63 9.29 7.34
CA ASP A 308 19.48 10.25 8.03
C ASP A 308 20.44 9.52 8.95
N SER A 309 19.94 8.63 9.79
CA SER A 309 20.73 7.84 10.73
C SER A 309 20.11 6.49 11.02
N ILE A 310 20.97 5.52 11.42
CA ILE A 310 20.59 4.24 12.00
C ILE A 310 21.10 4.23 13.43
N ILE A 311 20.21 3.99 14.39
CA ILE A 311 20.50 4.07 15.81
C ILE A 311 20.33 2.69 16.42
N THR A 312 21.34 2.22 17.11
CA THR A 312 21.39 0.97 17.87
C THR A 312 21.98 1.25 19.25
N LYS A 313 21.98 0.28 20.13
CA LYS A 313 22.66 0.40 21.43
C LYS A 313 24.15 0.76 21.32
N ASN A 314 24.80 0.36 20.24
CA ASN A 314 26.22 0.65 19.98
C ASN A 314 26.48 2.09 19.51
N GLY A 315 25.46 2.87 19.25
CA GLY A 315 25.55 4.26 18.84
C GLY A 315 24.67 4.62 17.63
N GLU A 316 24.83 5.85 17.17
CA GLU A 316 24.15 6.41 15.99
C GLU A 316 25.13 6.46 14.81
N GLU A 317 24.86 5.70 13.75
CA GLU A 317 25.58 5.80 12.47
C GLU A 317 24.82 6.74 11.55
N ARG A 318 25.42 7.86 11.16
CA ARG A 318 24.85 8.79 10.18
C ARG A 318 25.30 8.40 8.77
N ASN A 319 24.40 8.49 7.81
CA ASN A 319 24.79 8.45 6.40
C ASN A 319 25.55 9.74 6.08
N GLU A 320 26.82 9.61 5.75
CA GLU A 320 27.66 10.69 5.20
C GLU A 320 27.28 11.01 3.74
#